data_ba637894ecc7958777d445ee5fd80359
#
_entry.id   ba637894ecc7958777d445ee5fd80359
#
_cell.length_a   1.000
_cell.length_b   1.000
_cell.length_c   1.000
_cell.angle_alpha   90.00
_cell.angle_beta   90.00
_cell.angle_gamma   90.00
#
_symmetry.space_group_name_H-M   'P 1'
#
loop_
_entity.id
_entity.type
_entity.pdbx_description
1 polymer ?
#
loop_
_entity_poly.entity_id
_entity_poly.type
_entity_poly.pdbx_seq_one_letter_code
_entity_poly.pdbx_strand_id
1 'polypeptide(L)'
;MGEQKNQQNPWRKFNGPNLGYVIEQYEHYMNGIDTDPKLKEFFIKWGSPLSFETSQLKESLEHGSVITGNSADIEKVMKVIKLLEDIRSHGHLAANMNPLEGNEKHRDLFNPEKHGISDYDLKAIPAKFVLEEIPEGVQTAWDAINHLKNLYTSTLAYEFNHVDNMDEKAWLTRIVETGSMQRSLSKEEQTNLLKSLTEVEGFEQFLHKTFVGQKRFSIEGVDMLVPMLNQAIHEGVGDQVQNVLIGMAHRGRLSVLTHVLNKPYSKIFSEFQHSSAKQQGPSADLVDISEGWTGDVKYHLGRNRFVEGASTVRTRITLANNPSHLEFVDPVIEGFTRAAQEERQKAGYPKQDVKKAFPILVHGDAAFPGQGIVAETLNLG
;
A
#
# COMPACT_ATOMS: atom_id res chain seq x y z
N MET A 1 34.34 12.88 -35.91
CA MET A 1 34.65 13.35 -34.54
C MET A 1 33.41 13.91 -33.89
N GLY A 2 32.36 13.12 -33.73
CA GLY A 2 31.04 13.57 -33.22
C GLY A 2 30.35 12.62 -32.24
N GLU A 3 30.95 11.48 -31.86
CA GLU A 3 30.21 10.42 -31.16
C GLU A 3 30.58 10.16 -29.69
N GLN A 4 31.39 10.99 -29.03
CA GLN A 4 31.85 10.72 -27.67
C GLN A 4 31.36 11.71 -26.62
N LYS A 5 30.45 12.66 -26.93
CA LYS A 5 29.94 13.63 -25.92
C LYS A 5 28.62 13.26 -25.23
N ASN A 6 27.98 12.14 -25.57
CA ASN A 6 26.61 11.83 -25.10
C ASN A 6 26.53 10.93 -23.85
N GLN A 7 27.65 10.53 -23.23
CA GLN A 7 27.63 9.58 -22.12
C GLN A 7 27.84 10.16 -20.71
N GLN A 8 28.02 11.49 -20.56
CA GLN A 8 28.32 12.07 -19.24
C GLN A 8 27.59 13.41 -18.99
N ASN A 9 26.27 13.42 -19.13
CA ASN A 9 25.53 14.57 -18.61
C ASN A 9 25.27 14.39 -17.11
N PRO A 10 25.91 15.19 -16.24
CA PRO A 10 25.83 15.01 -14.80
C PRO A 10 24.46 15.33 -14.22
N TRP A 11 23.60 16.05 -14.95
CA TRP A 11 22.24 16.39 -14.53
C TRP A 11 21.33 15.17 -14.42
N ARG A 12 21.66 14.05 -15.07
CA ARG A 12 20.95 12.76 -14.91
C ARG A 12 20.96 12.18 -13.48
N LYS A 13 21.85 12.69 -12.61
CA LYS A 13 21.95 12.26 -11.22
C LYS A 13 20.96 12.97 -10.30
N PHE A 14 20.30 14.01 -10.79
CA PHE A 14 19.36 14.82 -10.01
C PHE A 14 17.95 14.59 -10.57
N ASN A 15 17.11 13.89 -9.81
CA ASN A 15 15.73 13.59 -10.17
C ASN A 15 14.78 13.99 -9.04
N GLY A 16 13.51 14.26 -9.37
CA GLY A 16 12.46 14.60 -8.41
C GLY A 16 12.79 15.82 -7.54
N PRO A 17 12.59 15.79 -6.22
CA PRO A 17 12.83 16.92 -5.32
C PRO A 17 14.27 17.46 -5.37
N ASN A 18 15.24 16.59 -5.62
CA ASN A 18 16.64 16.98 -5.77
C ASN A 18 16.88 17.81 -7.03
N LEU A 19 16.17 17.55 -8.11
CA LEU A 19 16.25 18.37 -9.31
C LEU A 19 15.59 19.74 -9.08
N GLY A 20 14.43 19.77 -8.40
CA GLY A 20 13.77 21.00 -8.02
C GLY A 20 14.69 21.92 -7.18
N TYR A 21 15.36 21.35 -6.19
CA TYR A 21 16.35 22.08 -5.39
C TYR A 21 17.51 22.61 -6.24
N VAL A 22 18.03 21.81 -7.17
CA VAL A 22 19.13 22.23 -8.06
C VAL A 22 18.69 23.34 -9.01
N ILE A 23 17.44 23.30 -9.50
CA ILE A 23 16.86 24.36 -10.35
C ILE A 23 16.72 25.65 -9.54
N GLU A 24 16.20 25.59 -8.33
CA GLU A 24 16.09 26.75 -7.43
C GLU A 24 17.47 27.36 -7.12
N GLN A 25 18.47 26.53 -6.84
CA GLN A 25 19.85 27.00 -6.62
C GLN A 25 20.48 27.58 -7.90
N TYR A 26 20.09 27.12 -9.07
CA TYR A 26 20.53 27.72 -10.34
C TYR A 26 19.90 29.11 -10.57
N GLU A 27 18.63 29.28 -10.24
CA GLU A 27 17.96 30.59 -10.26
C GLU A 27 18.60 31.56 -9.27
N HIS A 28 18.93 31.11 -8.06
CA HIS A 28 19.71 31.90 -7.10
C HIS A 28 21.06 32.32 -7.66
N TYR A 29 21.78 31.40 -8.28
CA TYR A 29 23.08 31.66 -8.93
C TYR A 29 22.95 32.72 -10.04
N MET A 30 21.94 32.62 -10.90
CA MET A 30 21.69 33.59 -11.98
C MET A 30 21.32 34.97 -11.48
N ASN A 31 20.64 35.06 -10.33
CA ASN A 31 20.22 36.30 -9.69
C ASN A 31 21.28 36.87 -8.71
N GLY A 32 22.47 36.28 -8.65
CA GLY A 32 23.55 36.75 -7.77
C GLY A 32 23.32 36.52 -6.28
N ILE A 33 22.38 35.65 -5.93
CA ILE A 33 22.08 35.23 -4.56
C ILE A 33 23.09 34.15 -4.13
N ASP A 34 23.42 34.12 -2.83
CA ASP A 34 24.38 33.16 -2.29
C ASP A 34 23.90 31.72 -2.53
N THR A 35 24.76 30.92 -3.12
CA THR A 35 24.44 29.56 -3.62
C THR A 35 25.51 28.59 -3.11
N ASP A 36 25.15 27.36 -2.84
CA ASP A 36 26.08 26.31 -2.44
C ASP A 36 27.34 26.30 -3.33
N PRO A 37 28.54 26.44 -2.76
CA PRO A 37 29.78 26.53 -3.53
C PRO A 37 30.02 25.37 -4.48
N LYS A 38 29.60 24.14 -4.11
CA LYS A 38 29.74 22.95 -4.95
C LYS A 38 28.80 22.96 -6.14
N LEU A 39 27.56 23.45 -5.94
CA LEU A 39 26.62 23.62 -7.04
C LEU A 39 27.05 24.77 -7.96
N LYS A 40 27.61 25.84 -7.42
CA LYS A 40 28.14 26.95 -8.22
C LYS A 40 29.24 26.49 -9.17
N GLU A 41 30.19 25.66 -8.72
CA GLU A 41 31.20 25.06 -9.59
C GLU A 41 30.57 24.18 -10.66
N PHE A 42 29.52 23.45 -10.32
CA PHE A 42 28.78 22.59 -11.21
C PHE A 42 28.05 23.40 -12.31
N PHE A 43 27.43 24.52 -11.93
CA PHE A 43 26.75 25.45 -12.88
C PHE A 43 27.73 26.10 -13.84
N ILE A 44 28.92 26.52 -13.37
CA ILE A 44 29.98 27.07 -14.21
C ILE A 44 30.47 26.04 -15.22
N LYS A 45 30.63 24.78 -14.82
CA LYS A 45 31.19 23.70 -15.66
C LYS A 45 30.19 23.14 -16.67
N TRP A 46 28.93 23.03 -16.28
CA TRP A 46 27.92 22.25 -17.02
C TRP A 46 26.73 23.07 -17.51
N GLY A 47 26.63 24.34 -17.12
CA GLY A 47 25.55 25.24 -17.51
C GLY A 47 24.22 24.98 -16.80
N SER A 48 23.12 25.39 -17.42
CA SER A 48 21.77 25.28 -16.86
C SER A 48 21.29 23.84 -16.77
N PRO A 49 20.72 23.41 -15.62
CA PRO A 49 20.02 22.13 -15.52
C PRO A 49 18.79 22.05 -16.45
N LEU A 50 18.14 23.19 -16.74
CA LEU A 50 16.99 23.27 -17.65
C LEU A 50 17.34 23.04 -19.13
N SER A 51 18.60 23.27 -19.54
CA SER A 51 19.02 23.02 -20.93
C SER A 51 19.03 21.54 -21.33
N PHE A 52 18.97 20.65 -20.35
CA PHE A 52 18.91 19.21 -20.57
C PHE A 52 17.48 18.73 -20.88
N GLU A 53 16.46 19.23 -20.14
CA GLU A 53 15.06 18.90 -20.42
C GLU A 53 14.63 19.39 -21.81
N THR A 54 15.07 20.60 -22.19
CA THR A 54 14.78 21.13 -23.53
C THR A 54 15.48 20.36 -24.66
N SER A 55 16.60 19.70 -24.44
CA SER A 55 17.26 18.90 -25.47
C SER A 55 16.59 17.54 -25.69
N GLN A 56 16.07 16.90 -24.65
CA GLN A 56 15.27 15.66 -24.79
C GLN A 56 13.90 15.94 -25.44
N LEU A 57 13.27 17.04 -25.10
CA LEU A 57 12.05 17.51 -25.77
C LEU A 57 12.30 17.76 -27.28
N LYS A 58 13.44 18.34 -27.66
CA LYS A 58 13.79 18.57 -29.07
C LYS A 58 14.01 17.29 -29.88
N GLU A 59 14.68 16.30 -29.35
CA GLU A 59 14.87 14.99 -30.03
C GLU A 59 13.55 14.24 -30.24
N SER A 60 12.59 14.39 -29.33
CA SER A 60 11.25 13.80 -29.45
C SER A 60 10.35 14.57 -30.44
N LEU A 61 10.63 15.83 -30.70
CA LEU A 61 9.87 16.70 -31.62
C LEU A 61 10.21 16.52 -33.10
N GLU A 62 11.36 15.95 -33.43
CA GLU A 62 11.78 15.77 -34.83
C GLU A 62 11.08 14.60 -35.58
N HIS A 63 10.26 13.80 -34.88
CA HIS A 63 9.63 12.59 -35.43
C HIS A 63 8.10 12.56 -35.45
N GLY A 64 7.39 13.67 -35.50
CA GLY A 64 5.97 13.64 -35.87
C GLY A 64 5.03 14.65 -35.24
N SER A 65 4.55 15.51 -36.12
CA SER A 65 3.38 16.43 -36.08
C SER A 65 3.27 17.48 -34.98
N VAL A 66 3.65 18.67 -35.36
CA VAL A 66 3.07 20.01 -35.11
C VAL A 66 2.66 20.31 -33.65
N ILE A 67 3.65 20.37 -32.78
CA ILE A 67 3.70 21.49 -31.83
C ILE A 67 4.62 22.51 -32.52
N THR A 68 4.03 23.57 -33.04
CA THR A 68 4.81 24.74 -33.48
C THR A 68 5.51 25.25 -32.24
N GLY A 69 6.85 25.28 -32.23
CA GLY A 69 7.68 25.55 -31.04
C GLY A 69 7.50 26.97 -30.48
N ASN A 70 6.28 27.29 -30.08
CA ASN A 70 5.93 28.50 -29.36
C ASN A 70 6.10 28.24 -27.86
N SER A 71 6.78 29.09 -27.14
CA SER A 71 7.02 28.94 -25.68
C SER A 71 5.71 28.76 -24.90
N ALA A 72 4.60 29.28 -25.40
CA ALA A 72 3.25 29.10 -24.84
C ALA A 72 2.76 27.64 -24.86
N ASP A 73 3.10 26.86 -25.87
CA ASP A 73 2.68 25.45 -25.98
C ASP A 73 3.50 24.57 -25.00
N ILE A 74 4.77 24.88 -24.83
CA ILE A 74 5.65 24.23 -23.85
C ILE A 74 5.16 24.53 -22.42
N GLU A 75 4.80 25.77 -22.12
CA GLU A 75 4.25 26.15 -20.82
C GLU A 75 2.98 25.37 -20.49
N LYS A 76 2.09 25.17 -21.48
CA LYS A 76 0.87 24.37 -21.31
C LYS A 76 1.16 22.91 -21.01
N VAL A 77 2.10 22.29 -21.73
CA VAL A 77 2.55 20.91 -21.47
C VAL A 77 3.12 20.79 -20.06
N MET A 78 3.96 21.72 -19.61
CA MET A 78 4.50 21.71 -18.25
C MET A 78 3.41 21.82 -17.18
N LYS A 79 2.39 22.66 -17.40
CA LYS A 79 1.23 22.77 -16.50
C LYS A 79 0.44 21.46 -16.44
N VAL A 80 0.27 20.77 -17.56
CA VAL A 80 -0.38 19.45 -17.61
C VAL A 80 0.41 18.43 -16.82
N ILE A 81 1.73 18.35 -17.05
CA ILE A 81 2.61 17.42 -16.31
C ILE A 81 2.49 17.67 -14.80
N LYS A 82 2.51 18.94 -14.39
CA LYS A 82 2.34 19.29 -12.97
C LYS A 82 0.99 18.84 -12.43
N LEU A 83 -0.09 19.01 -13.18
CA LEU A 83 -1.42 18.55 -12.76
C LEU A 83 -1.47 17.02 -12.64
N LEU A 84 -0.83 16.28 -13.55
CA LEU A 84 -0.73 14.82 -13.46
C LEU A 84 0.05 14.38 -12.23
N GLU A 85 1.17 15.05 -11.91
CA GLU A 85 1.93 14.80 -10.68
C GLU A 85 1.14 15.16 -9.42
N ASP A 86 0.36 16.24 -9.45
CA ASP A 86 -0.53 16.60 -8.34
C ASP A 86 -1.62 15.53 -8.13
N ILE A 87 -2.17 14.93 -9.20
CA ILE A 87 -3.12 13.82 -9.11
C ILE A 87 -2.45 12.58 -8.50
N ARG A 88 -1.24 12.22 -8.92
CA ARG A 88 -0.48 11.09 -8.36
C ARG A 88 -0.15 11.29 -6.89
N SER A 89 0.24 12.50 -6.52
CA SER A 89 0.70 12.81 -5.16
C SER A 89 -0.44 13.03 -4.17
N HIS A 90 -1.57 13.58 -4.62
CA HIS A 90 -2.65 14.04 -3.75
C HIS A 90 -4.01 13.40 -4.07
N GLY A 91 -4.07 12.46 -5.02
CA GLY A 91 -5.31 11.78 -5.41
C GLY A 91 -6.03 11.10 -4.25
N HIS A 92 -5.25 10.55 -3.31
CA HIS A 92 -5.78 9.94 -2.09
C HIS A 92 -6.67 10.88 -1.27
N LEU A 93 -6.41 12.20 -1.27
CA LEU A 93 -7.23 13.20 -0.58
C LEU A 93 -8.64 13.36 -1.18
N ALA A 94 -8.79 13.02 -2.46
CA ALA A 94 -10.06 13.09 -3.18
C ALA A 94 -10.67 11.70 -3.42
N ALA A 95 -10.05 10.63 -2.96
CA ALA A 95 -10.55 9.27 -3.09
C ALA A 95 -11.80 9.05 -2.22
N ASN A 96 -12.78 8.34 -2.79
CA ASN A 96 -14.05 8.03 -2.12
C ASN A 96 -13.93 6.75 -1.29
N MET A 97 -13.16 6.81 -0.21
CA MET A 97 -12.91 5.64 0.64
C MET A 97 -13.91 5.47 1.77
N ASN A 98 -14.60 6.54 2.17
CA ASN A 98 -15.60 6.48 3.22
C ASN A 98 -17.02 6.53 2.63
N PRO A 99 -17.78 5.42 2.65
CA PRO A 99 -19.13 5.39 2.08
C PRO A 99 -20.15 6.24 2.89
N LEU A 100 -19.79 6.66 4.11
CA LEU A 100 -20.66 7.46 4.97
C LEU A 100 -20.45 8.97 4.83
N GLU A 101 -19.33 9.38 4.24
CA GLU A 101 -19.03 10.79 3.98
C GLU A 101 -19.03 11.08 2.50
N GLY A 102 -19.74 12.15 2.09
CA GLY A 102 -19.68 12.62 0.70
C GLY A 102 -18.35 13.33 0.41
N ASN A 103 -17.75 13.05 -0.75
CA ASN A 103 -16.47 13.64 -1.19
C ASN A 103 -16.56 15.09 -1.68
N GLU A 104 -17.49 15.89 -1.19
CA GLU A 104 -17.69 17.25 -1.71
C GLU A 104 -16.49 18.17 -1.46
N LYS A 105 -15.72 17.91 -0.40
CA LYS A 105 -14.62 18.79 0.06
C LYS A 105 -13.43 18.87 -0.90
N HIS A 106 -13.20 17.88 -1.76
CA HIS A 106 -11.98 17.77 -2.56
C HIS A 106 -12.21 17.65 -4.09
N ARG A 107 -13.47 17.78 -4.56
CA ARG A 107 -13.82 17.68 -5.99
C ARG A 107 -13.06 18.66 -6.88
N ASP A 108 -12.70 19.81 -6.33
CA ASP A 108 -12.05 20.90 -7.04
C ASP A 108 -10.51 20.86 -7.01
N LEU A 109 -9.92 19.88 -6.32
CA LEU A 109 -8.46 19.83 -6.09
C LEU A 109 -7.69 19.75 -7.43
N PHE A 110 -8.23 19.01 -8.39
CA PHE A 110 -7.60 18.75 -9.69
C PHE A 110 -8.35 19.43 -10.84
N ASN A 111 -8.93 20.60 -10.59
CA ASN A 111 -9.56 21.39 -11.64
C ASN A 111 -8.50 22.01 -12.56
N PRO A 112 -8.45 21.69 -13.87
CA PRO A 112 -7.45 22.23 -14.80
C PRO A 112 -7.41 23.76 -14.85
N GLU A 113 -8.55 24.43 -14.70
CA GLU A 113 -8.63 25.90 -14.71
C GLU A 113 -7.82 26.52 -13.58
N LYS A 114 -7.74 25.87 -12.40
CA LYS A 114 -6.91 26.34 -11.28
C LYS A 114 -5.41 26.22 -11.57
N HIS A 115 -5.04 25.35 -12.52
CA HIS A 115 -3.68 25.21 -13.03
C HIS A 115 -3.43 26.10 -14.26
N GLY A 116 -4.40 26.93 -14.65
CA GLY A 116 -4.30 27.83 -15.78
C GLY A 116 -4.28 27.12 -17.14
N ILE A 117 -5.06 26.02 -17.27
CA ILE A 117 -5.18 25.20 -18.47
C ILE A 117 -6.68 25.08 -18.79
N SER A 118 -7.03 25.33 -20.06
CA SER A 118 -8.40 25.16 -20.53
C SER A 118 -8.64 23.74 -21.07
N ASP A 119 -9.89 23.31 -21.10
CA ASP A 119 -10.30 22.04 -21.75
C ASP A 119 -9.88 21.97 -23.22
N TYR A 120 -9.86 23.12 -23.90
CA TYR A 120 -9.41 23.20 -25.28
C TYR A 120 -7.91 22.87 -25.39
N ASP A 121 -7.08 23.41 -24.50
CA ASP A 121 -5.65 23.13 -24.48
C ASP A 121 -5.39 21.64 -24.20
N LEU A 122 -6.11 21.07 -23.25
CA LEU A 122 -6.00 19.64 -22.89
C LEU A 122 -6.31 18.71 -24.04
N LYS A 123 -7.35 19.01 -24.83
CA LYS A 123 -7.75 18.22 -26.01
C LYS A 123 -6.78 18.39 -27.18
N ALA A 124 -6.05 19.50 -27.25
CA ALA A 124 -5.07 19.78 -28.28
C ALA A 124 -3.70 19.13 -28.04
N ILE A 125 -3.35 18.82 -26.77
CA ILE A 125 -2.05 18.23 -26.40
C ILE A 125 -2.15 16.71 -26.52
N PRO A 126 -1.34 16.05 -27.37
CA PRO A 126 -1.28 14.60 -27.43
C PRO A 126 -0.73 13.98 -26.14
N ALA A 127 -1.30 12.84 -25.71
CA ALA A 127 -0.95 12.16 -24.47
C ALA A 127 0.55 11.77 -24.39
N LYS A 128 1.18 11.48 -25.53
CA LYS A 128 2.61 11.12 -25.63
C LYS A 128 3.59 12.18 -25.12
N PHE A 129 3.14 13.42 -24.94
CA PHE A 129 3.97 14.49 -24.39
C PHE A 129 3.86 14.62 -22.86
N VAL A 130 2.90 13.91 -22.25
CA VAL A 130 2.58 14.05 -20.83
C VAL A 130 2.59 12.73 -20.07
N LEU A 131 2.58 11.59 -20.77
CA LEU A 131 2.69 10.25 -20.19
C LEU A 131 3.85 9.49 -20.87
N GLU A 132 4.62 8.75 -20.08
CA GLU A 132 5.67 7.85 -20.57
C GLU A 132 5.07 6.58 -21.18
N GLU A 133 4.13 5.94 -20.49
CA GLU A 133 3.37 4.81 -21.00
C GLU A 133 1.91 5.25 -21.22
N ILE A 134 1.39 5.01 -22.43
CA ILE A 134 0.06 5.47 -22.80
C ILE A 134 -0.92 4.30 -22.66
N PRO A 135 -1.89 4.37 -21.72
CA PRO A 135 -2.93 3.36 -21.59
C PRO A 135 -3.80 3.27 -22.84
N GLU A 136 -4.42 2.10 -23.06
CA GLU A 136 -5.34 1.91 -24.17
C GLU A 136 -6.49 2.91 -24.13
N GLY A 137 -6.77 3.56 -25.26
CA GLY A 137 -7.83 4.54 -25.41
C GLY A 137 -7.47 5.98 -25.00
N VAL A 138 -6.28 6.22 -24.44
CA VAL A 138 -5.79 7.56 -24.05
C VAL A 138 -5.07 8.20 -25.24
N GLN A 139 -5.58 9.30 -25.80
CA GLN A 139 -5.03 9.97 -26.96
C GLN A 139 -4.53 11.40 -26.67
N THR A 140 -5.18 12.09 -25.75
CA THR A 140 -4.93 13.50 -25.42
C THR A 140 -4.60 13.68 -23.94
N ALA A 141 -4.09 14.86 -23.56
CA ALA A 141 -3.89 15.22 -22.17
C ALA A 141 -5.21 15.23 -21.37
N TRP A 142 -6.33 15.56 -22.02
CA TRP A 142 -7.66 15.43 -21.43
C TRP A 142 -7.96 13.98 -21.00
N ASP A 143 -7.71 13.05 -21.90
CA ASP A 143 -7.92 11.63 -21.64
C ASP A 143 -6.97 11.13 -20.52
N ALA A 144 -5.72 11.59 -20.54
CA ALA A 144 -4.72 11.27 -19.52
C ALA A 144 -5.15 11.74 -18.12
N ILE A 145 -5.60 12.99 -17.99
CA ILE A 145 -6.06 13.54 -16.72
C ILE A 145 -7.30 12.78 -16.22
N ASN A 146 -8.27 12.49 -17.09
CA ASN A 146 -9.46 11.74 -16.69
C ASN A 146 -9.13 10.29 -16.31
N HIS A 147 -8.20 9.67 -17.03
CA HIS A 147 -7.71 8.33 -16.70
C HIS A 147 -7.08 8.31 -15.30
N LEU A 148 -6.13 9.21 -15.02
CA LEU A 148 -5.50 9.29 -13.70
C LEU A 148 -6.48 9.68 -12.59
N LYS A 149 -7.39 10.62 -12.83
CA LYS A 149 -8.46 10.95 -11.86
C LYS A 149 -9.27 9.70 -11.52
N ASN A 150 -9.72 8.94 -12.52
CA ASN A 150 -10.49 7.72 -12.30
C ASN A 150 -9.73 6.66 -11.51
N LEU A 151 -8.41 6.60 -11.63
CA LEU A 151 -7.57 5.68 -10.87
C LEU A 151 -7.31 6.17 -9.45
N TYR A 152 -6.80 7.39 -9.30
CA TYR A 152 -6.28 7.90 -8.03
C TYR A 152 -7.35 8.52 -7.11
N THR A 153 -8.57 8.79 -7.62
CA THR A 153 -9.65 9.38 -6.83
C THR A 153 -10.91 8.51 -6.76
N SER A 154 -10.78 7.22 -7.04
CA SER A 154 -11.88 6.25 -6.99
C SER A 154 -12.16 5.79 -5.54
N THR A 155 -12.62 4.57 -5.37
CA THR A 155 -12.82 3.93 -4.06
C THR A 155 -11.55 3.30 -3.49
N LEU A 156 -10.41 3.49 -4.15
CA LEU A 156 -9.09 3.01 -3.77
C LEU A 156 -8.12 4.19 -3.76
N ALA A 157 -7.34 4.34 -2.70
CA ALA A 157 -6.30 5.35 -2.59
C ALA A 157 -4.90 4.74 -2.77
N TYR A 158 -4.00 5.49 -3.40
CA TYR A 158 -2.62 5.11 -3.60
C TYR A 158 -1.70 6.16 -2.98
N GLU A 159 -0.81 5.74 -2.09
CA GLU A 159 0.10 6.61 -1.35
C GLU A 159 1.52 6.05 -1.38
N PHE A 160 2.20 6.14 -2.51
CA PHE A 160 3.60 5.69 -2.66
C PHE A 160 4.55 6.79 -3.13
N ASN A 161 4.12 8.05 -3.06
CA ASN A 161 4.97 9.17 -3.49
C ASN A 161 6.19 9.38 -2.58
N HIS A 162 6.14 8.86 -1.36
CA HIS A 162 7.22 8.87 -0.37
C HIS A 162 8.30 7.79 -0.60
N VAL A 163 8.10 6.88 -1.56
CA VAL A 163 9.09 5.83 -1.86
C VAL A 163 10.32 6.44 -2.49
N ASP A 164 11.47 6.32 -1.82
CA ASP A 164 12.75 6.90 -2.25
C ASP A 164 13.42 6.12 -3.39
N ASN A 165 13.17 4.81 -3.48
CA ASN A 165 13.68 3.99 -4.56
C ASN A 165 12.95 4.31 -5.87
N MET A 166 13.65 4.95 -6.80
CA MET A 166 13.08 5.40 -8.07
C MET A 166 12.58 4.25 -8.95
N ASP A 167 13.27 3.11 -8.97
CA ASP A 167 12.85 1.94 -9.76
C ASP A 167 11.57 1.32 -9.20
N GLU A 168 11.47 1.24 -7.88
CA GLU A 168 10.28 0.76 -7.18
C GLU A 168 9.09 1.70 -7.41
N LYS A 169 9.30 3.01 -7.25
CA LYS A 169 8.26 4.02 -7.49
C LYS A 169 7.77 3.99 -8.94
N ALA A 170 8.68 3.91 -9.91
CA ALA A 170 8.33 3.81 -11.33
C ALA A 170 7.54 2.51 -11.62
N TRP A 171 7.94 1.40 -10.98
CA TRP A 171 7.22 0.13 -11.10
C TRP A 171 5.80 0.23 -10.53
N LEU A 172 5.63 0.78 -9.32
CA LEU A 172 4.32 1.00 -8.70
C LEU A 172 3.43 1.89 -9.56
N THR A 173 3.96 3.02 -10.04
CA THR A 173 3.23 3.93 -10.94
C THR A 173 2.74 3.21 -12.19
N ARG A 174 3.63 2.48 -12.85
CA ARG A 174 3.28 1.71 -14.05
C ARG A 174 2.19 0.67 -13.77
N ILE A 175 2.33 -0.11 -12.70
CA ILE A 175 1.36 -1.15 -12.33
C ILE A 175 -0.04 -0.55 -12.10
N VAL A 176 -0.12 0.59 -11.42
CA VAL A 176 -1.38 1.28 -11.16
C VAL A 176 -1.96 1.86 -12.45
N GLU A 177 -1.15 2.59 -13.23
CA GLU A 177 -1.65 3.36 -14.38
C GLU A 177 -1.96 2.51 -15.61
N THR A 178 -1.28 1.38 -15.79
CA THR A 178 -1.61 0.42 -16.87
C THR A 178 -2.76 -0.52 -16.52
N GLY A 179 -3.21 -0.53 -15.25
CA GLY A 179 -4.26 -1.43 -14.79
C GLY A 179 -3.85 -2.91 -14.82
N SER A 180 -2.55 -3.21 -14.90
CA SER A 180 -2.05 -4.59 -15.00
C SER A 180 -2.40 -5.47 -13.80
N MET A 181 -2.73 -4.86 -12.66
CA MET A 181 -3.26 -5.55 -11.47
C MET A 181 -4.79 -5.62 -11.43
N GLN A 182 -5.48 -4.90 -12.32
CA GLN A 182 -6.94 -4.91 -12.37
C GLN A 182 -7.41 -6.09 -13.20
N ARG A 183 -7.65 -7.23 -12.54
CA ARG A 183 -8.31 -8.34 -13.18
C ARG A 183 -9.76 -8.49 -12.72
N SER A 184 -10.64 -8.79 -13.64
CA SER A 184 -12.01 -9.17 -13.32
C SER A 184 -12.02 -10.56 -12.67
N LEU A 185 -12.72 -10.67 -11.55
CA LEU A 185 -12.93 -11.96 -10.90
C LEU A 185 -13.82 -12.85 -11.78
N SER A 186 -13.44 -14.12 -11.95
CA SER A 186 -14.28 -15.13 -12.56
C SER A 186 -15.55 -15.35 -11.72
N LYS A 187 -16.56 -15.98 -12.32
CA LYS A 187 -17.79 -16.34 -11.58
C LYS A 187 -17.54 -17.24 -10.38
N GLU A 188 -16.57 -18.14 -10.49
CA GLU A 188 -16.18 -19.01 -9.40
C GLU A 188 -15.54 -18.23 -8.25
N GLU A 189 -14.60 -17.33 -8.56
CA GLU A 189 -13.98 -16.44 -7.56
C GLU A 189 -14.98 -15.53 -6.88
N GLN A 190 -15.92 -14.96 -7.65
CA GLN A 190 -17.02 -14.14 -7.10
C GLN A 190 -17.91 -14.98 -6.14
N THR A 191 -18.22 -16.20 -6.52
CA THR A 191 -19.03 -17.11 -5.69
C THR A 191 -18.31 -17.50 -4.41
N ASN A 192 -17.00 -17.80 -4.50
CA ASN A 192 -16.18 -18.13 -3.34
C ASN A 192 -16.02 -16.92 -2.40
N LEU A 193 -15.86 -15.73 -2.95
CA LEU A 193 -15.82 -14.50 -2.18
C LEU A 193 -17.15 -14.26 -1.44
N LEU A 194 -18.27 -14.35 -2.15
CA LEU A 194 -19.62 -14.22 -1.54
C LEU A 194 -19.83 -15.25 -0.45
N LYS A 195 -19.44 -16.51 -0.68
CA LYS A 195 -19.51 -17.56 0.32
C LYS A 195 -18.71 -17.22 1.56
N SER A 196 -17.46 -16.79 1.39
CA SER A 196 -16.58 -16.38 2.50
C SER A 196 -17.18 -15.26 3.33
N LEU A 197 -17.71 -14.21 2.66
CA LEU A 197 -18.37 -13.09 3.35
C LEU A 197 -19.64 -13.54 4.09
N THR A 198 -20.44 -14.43 3.48
CA THR A 198 -21.66 -14.99 4.10
C THR A 198 -21.32 -15.83 5.33
N GLU A 199 -20.23 -16.61 5.31
CA GLU A 199 -19.77 -17.38 6.46
C GLU A 199 -19.31 -16.48 7.61
N VAL A 200 -18.58 -15.39 7.31
CA VAL A 200 -18.15 -14.39 8.29
C VAL A 200 -19.36 -13.69 8.92
N GLU A 201 -20.28 -13.18 8.11
CA GLU A 201 -21.50 -12.53 8.56
C GLU A 201 -22.36 -13.48 9.40
N GLY A 202 -22.58 -14.70 8.95
CA GLY A 202 -23.34 -15.74 9.66
C GLY A 202 -22.73 -16.04 11.03
N PHE A 203 -21.40 -16.11 11.13
CA PHE A 203 -20.70 -16.33 12.39
C PHE A 203 -20.88 -15.15 13.36
N GLU A 204 -20.67 -13.92 12.91
CA GLU A 204 -20.86 -12.72 13.74
C GLU A 204 -22.31 -12.57 14.21
N GLN A 205 -23.29 -12.79 13.33
CA GLN A 205 -24.71 -12.79 13.69
C GLN A 205 -25.07 -13.88 14.67
N PHE A 206 -24.52 -15.09 14.53
CA PHE A 206 -24.73 -16.17 15.48
C PHE A 206 -24.20 -15.79 16.88
N LEU A 207 -22.96 -15.29 16.96
CA LEU A 207 -22.40 -14.84 18.23
C LEU A 207 -23.24 -13.73 18.87
N HIS A 208 -23.71 -12.77 18.06
CA HIS A 208 -24.54 -11.66 18.52
C HIS A 208 -25.85 -12.12 19.15
N LYS A 209 -26.54 -13.05 18.47
CA LYS A 209 -27.86 -13.52 18.90
C LYS A 209 -27.79 -14.53 20.03
N THR A 210 -26.73 -15.35 20.09
CA THR A 210 -26.61 -16.44 21.06
C THR A 210 -25.97 -15.99 22.38
N PHE A 211 -24.96 -15.10 22.30
CA PHE A 211 -24.20 -14.66 23.48
C PHE A 211 -24.45 -13.17 23.79
N VAL A 212 -25.70 -12.84 24.02
CA VAL A 212 -26.17 -11.48 24.28
C VAL A 212 -25.42 -10.85 25.47
N GLY A 213 -24.96 -9.61 25.28
CA GLY A 213 -24.26 -8.83 26.31
C GLY A 213 -22.79 -9.19 26.52
N GLN A 214 -22.28 -10.21 25.85
CA GLN A 214 -20.84 -10.49 25.87
C GLN A 214 -20.08 -9.67 24.80
N LYS A 215 -18.87 -9.22 25.18
CA LYS A 215 -17.98 -8.55 24.22
C LYS A 215 -17.64 -9.49 23.07
N ARG A 216 -17.67 -9.02 21.83
CA ARG A 216 -17.35 -9.79 20.62
C ARG A 216 -16.17 -9.24 19.86
N PHE A 217 -15.93 -7.92 19.95
CA PHE A 217 -15.00 -7.22 19.07
C PHE A 217 -15.24 -7.58 17.61
N SER A 218 -16.48 -7.41 17.19
CA SER A 218 -16.98 -7.78 15.87
C SER A 218 -16.16 -7.16 14.74
N ILE A 219 -16.03 -7.92 13.63
CA ILE A 219 -15.38 -7.47 12.39
C ILE A 219 -16.32 -6.65 11.49
N GLU A 220 -17.61 -6.55 11.83
CA GLU A 220 -18.64 -5.89 11.01
C GLU A 220 -18.16 -4.53 10.48
N GLY A 221 -18.31 -4.33 9.17
CA GLY A 221 -17.82 -3.15 8.43
C GLY A 221 -16.44 -3.30 7.81
N VAL A 222 -15.65 -4.30 8.23
CA VAL A 222 -14.33 -4.65 7.63
C VAL A 222 -14.24 -6.15 7.33
N ASP A 223 -15.35 -6.76 6.96
CA ASP A 223 -15.49 -8.21 6.71
C ASP A 223 -14.57 -8.73 5.63
N MET A 224 -14.20 -7.87 4.68
CA MET A 224 -13.24 -8.16 3.62
C MET A 224 -11.83 -8.51 4.15
N LEU A 225 -11.50 -8.20 5.40
CA LEU A 225 -10.22 -8.59 6.02
C LEU A 225 -9.98 -10.11 5.90
N VAL A 226 -11.03 -10.93 6.09
CA VAL A 226 -10.90 -12.40 6.01
C VAL A 226 -10.55 -12.89 4.59
N PRO A 227 -11.30 -12.52 3.53
CA PRO A 227 -10.89 -12.87 2.17
C PRO A 227 -9.52 -12.32 1.78
N MET A 228 -9.18 -11.08 2.18
CA MET A 228 -7.88 -10.47 1.89
C MET A 228 -6.74 -11.27 2.53
N LEU A 229 -6.85 -11.65 3.80
CA LEU A 229 -5.86 -12.50 4.48
C LEU A 229 -5.72 -13.86 3.79
N ASN A 230 -6.84 -14.49 3.45
CA ASN A 230 -6.82 -15.77 2.74
C ASN A 230 -6.15 -15.67 1.37
N GLN A 231 -6.39 -14.57 0.62
CA GLN A 231 -5.74 -14.32 -0.67
C GLN A 231 -4.23 -14.08 -0.50
N ALA A 232 -3.82 -13.22 0.44
CA ALA A 232 -2.40 -12.97 0.71
C ALA A 232 -1.65 -14.26 1.11
N ILE A 233 -2.28 -15.11 1.92
CA ILE A 233 -1.73 -16.42 2.28
C ILE A 233 -1.63 -17.32 1.05
N HIS A 234 -2.66 -17.33 0.20
CA HIS A 234 -2.69 -18.14 -1.02
C HIS A 234 -1.54 -17.78 -1.97
N GLU A 235 -1.33 -16.48 -2.21
CA GLU A 235 -0.20 -15.99 -3.02
C GLU A 235 1.15 -16.38 -2.39
N GLY A 236 1.31 -16.15 -1.08
CA GLY A 236 2.54 -16.54 -0.37
C GLY A 236 2.82 -18.05 -0.43
N VAL A 237 1.79 -18.89 -0.38
CA VAL A 237 1.92 -20.35 -0.58
C VAL A 237 2.35 -20.66 -2.02
N GLY A 238 1.81 -19.95 -3.00
CA GLY A 238 2.21 -20.04 -4.40
C GLY A 238 3.69 -19.72 -4.60
N ASP A 239 4.18 -18.70 -3.91
CA ASP A 239 5.59 -18.26 -3.90
C ASP A 239 6.50 -19.10 -3.00
N GLN A 240 5.99 -20.19 -2.44
CA GLN A 240 6.75 -21.13 -1.59
C GLN A 240 7.25 -20.53 -0.26
N VAL A 241 6.57 -19.52 0.25
CA VAL A 241 6.85 -18.95 1.57
C VAL A 241 6.64 -20.01 2.65
N GLN A 242 7.60 -20.11 3.58
CA GLN A 242 7.57 -21.13 4.65
C GLN A 242 6.77 -20.69 5.87
N ASN A 243 6.74 -19.37 6.15
CA ASN A 243 6.06 -18.82 7.32
C ASN A 243 5.32 -17.51 6.97
N VAL A 244 4.04 -17.45 7.35
CA VAL A 244 3.24 -16.21 7.37
C VAL A 244 2.92 -15.91 8.83
N LEU A 245 3.30 -14.73 9.29
CA LEU A 245 3.21 -14.33 10.68
C LEU A 245 2.24 -13.17 10.82
N ILE A 246 1.16 -13.35 11.60
CA ILE A 246 0.08 -12.39 11.72
C ILE A 246 0.06 -11.79 13.11
N GLY A 247 0.13 -10.47 13.18
CA GLY A 247 -0.14 -9.65 14.36
C GLY A 247 -1.44 -8.88 14.20
N MET A 248 -2.32 -8.94 15.19
CA MET A 248 -3.55 -8.18 15.17
C MET A 248 -4.10 -7.96 16.58
N ALA A 249 -4.82 -6.87 16.76
CA ALA A 249 -5.57 -6.58 17.97
C ALA A 249 -6.84 -7.46 18.08
N HIS A 250 -7.81 -7.03 18.85
CA HIS A 250 -8.98 -7.84 19.23
C HIS A 250 -10.10 -7.83 18.19
N ARG A 251 -10.30 -6.71 17.48
CA ARG A 251 -11.37 -6.57 16.49
C ARG A 251 -11.19 -7.53 15.33
N GLY A 252 -12.22 -8.34 15.09
CA GLY A 252 -12.19 -9.36 14.05
C GLY A 252 -11.35 -10.60 14.37
N ARG A 253 -10.69 -10.66 15.54
CA ARG A 253 -9.78 -11.76 15.89
C ARG A 253 -10.46 -13.13 15.91
N LEU A 254 -11.71 -13.20 16.39
CA LEU A 254 -12.46 -14.46 16.41
C LEU A 254 -12.78 -14.95 14.99
N SER A 255 -13.15 -14.04 14.10
CA SER A 255 -13.39 -14.34 12.69
C SER A 255 -12.10 -14.78 11.99
N VAL A 256 -10.96 -14.15 12.25
CA VAL A 256 -9.64 -14.57 11.72
C VAL A 256 -9.23 -15.93 12.29
N LEU A 257 -9.39 -16.18 13.60
CA LEU A 257 -9.12 -17.48 14.21
C LEU A 257 -9.91 -18.61 13.53
N THR A 258 -11.17 -18.36 13.19
CA THR A 258 -12.06 -19.36 12.61
C THR A 258 -11.84 -19.51 11.10
N HIS A 259 -11.96 -18.44 10.34
CA HIS A 259 -11.99 -18.48 8.87
C HIS A 259 -10.62 -18.48 8.20
N VAL A 260 -9.58 -18.00 8.91
CA VAL A 260 -8.20 -18.00 8.39
C VAL A 260 -7.37 -19.10 9.05
N LEU A 261 -7.46 -19.26 10.38
CA LEU A 261 -6.66 -20.23 11.13
C LEU A 261 -7.40 -21.58 11.36
N ASN A 262 -8.60 -21.75 10.83
CA ASN A 262 -9.40 -22.97 10.95
C ASN A 262 -9.64 -23.42 12.42
N LYS A 263 -9.87 -22.46 13.34
CA LYS A 263 -10.31 -22.81 14.69
C LYS A 263 -11.77 -23.28 14.62
N PRO A 264 -12.12 -24.47 15.11
CA PRO A 264 -13.50 -24.95 15.05
C PRO A 264 -14.48 -24.02 15.77
N TYR A 265 -15.65 -23.79 15.20
CA TYR A 265 -16.72 -22.99 15.81
C TYR A 265 -17.08 -23.48 17.21
N SER A 266 -17.16 -24.80 17.40
CA SER A 266 -17.45 -25.40 18.70
C SER A 266 -16.48 -24.98 19.80
N LYS A 267 -15.19 -24.81 19.48
CA LYS A 267 -14.19 -24.31 20.44
C LYS A 267 -14.42 -22.85 20.77
N ILE A 268 -14.75 -22.01 19.78
CA ILE A 268 -15.10 -20.61 20.04
C ILE A 268 -16.36 -20.51 20.91
N PHE A 269 -17.41 -21.26 20.59
CA PHE A 269 -18.67 -21.22 21.33
C PHE A 269 -18.52 -21.72 22.77
N SER A 270 -17.71 -22.76 23.01
CA SER A 270 -17.41 -23.23 24.37
C SER A 270 -16.72 -22.15 25.22
N GLU A 271 -15.84 -21.34 24.63
CA GLU A 271 -15.19 -20.23 25.31
C GLU A 271 -16.18 -19.13 25.76
N PHE A 272 -17.27 -18.95 25.03
CA PHE A 272 -18.38 -18.07 25.42
C PHE A 272 -19.27 -18.68 26.52
N GLN A 273 -19.58 -19.98 26.43
CA GLN A 273 -20.42 -20.68 27.40
C GLN A 273 -19.76 -20.75 28.78
N HIS A 274 -18.47 -21.06 28.85
CA HIS A 274 -17.74 -21.13 30.12
C HIS A 274 -17.61 -19.76 30.82
N SER A 275 -17.61 -18.67 30.07
CA SER A 275 -17.65 -17.32 30.68
C SER A 275 -18.97 -17.03 31.39
N SER A 276 -20.09 -17.59 30.92
CA SER A 276 -21.41 -17.44 31.53
C SER A 276 -21.61 -18.34 32.78
N ALA A 277 -20.98 -19.51 32.77
CA ALA A 277 -21.11 -20.46 33.88
C ALA A 277 -20.39 -20.02 35.17
N LYS A 278 -19.32 -19.21 35.06
CA LYS A 278 -18.62 -18.66 36.26
C LYS A 278 -19.41 -17.64 37.05
N GLN A 279 -20.57 -17.18 36.56
CA GLN A 279 -21.49 -16.33 37.36
C GLN A 279 -22.42 -17.12 38.28
N GLN A 280 -22.36 -18.46 38.24
CA GLN A 280 -23.30 -19.33 38.99
C GLN A 280 -22.60 -20.36 39.91
N GLY A 281 -21.63 -19.93 40.76
CA GLY A 281 -21.22 -20.72 41.92
C GLY A 281 -20.01 -21.66 41.79
N PRO A 282 -19.43 -22.10 42.93
CA PRO A 282 -18.17 -22.80 42.99
C PRO A 282 -18.35 -24.32 42.93
N SER A 283 -18.25 -24.93 41.79
CA SER A 283 -17.91 -26.35 41.63
C SER A 283 -17.23 -26.58 40.31
N ALA A 284 -15.91 -26.36 40.29
CA ALA A 284 -15.07 -26.68 39.14
C ALA A 284 -14.03 -27.69 39.61
N ASP A 285 -14.41 -28.95 39.66
CA ASP A 285 -13.45 -30.05 39.62
C ASP A 285 -12.89 -30.18 38.20
N LEU A 286 -11.58 -29.95 38.11
CA LEU A 286 -10.67 -30.44 37.05
C LEU A 286 -11.15 -30.27 35.59
N VAL A 287 -11.28 -29.04 35.16
CA VAL A 287 -11.26 -28.76 33.71
C VAL A 287 -9.83 -28.77 33.24
N ASP A 288 -9.54 -29.57 32.24
CA ASP A 288 -8.25 -29.63 31.55
C ASP A 288 -7.75 -28.20 31.25
N ILE A 289 -6.62 -27.84 31.85
CA ILE A 289 -6.03 -26.49 31.79
C ILE A 289 -5.73 -26.07 30.34
N SER A 290 -5.74 -27.01 29.37
CA SER A 290 -5.53 -26.76 27.96
C SER A 290 -6.79 -26.26 27.20
N GLU A 291 -8.02 -26.40 27.78
CA GLU A 291 -9.27 -26.15 27.04
C GLU A 291 -10.15 -24.99 27.56
N GLY A 292 -9.79 -24.29 28.62
CA GLY A 292 -10.75 -23.41 29.29
C GLY A 292 -10.28 -22.04 29.77
N TRP A 293 -9.59 -21.27 28.96
CA TRP A 293 -9.40 -19.84 29.28
C TRP A 293 -10.71 -19.08 29.07
N THR A 294 -11.23 -18.46 30.13
CA THR A 294 -12.52 -17.75 30.16
C THR A 294 -12.30 -16.24 30.21
N GLY A 295 -13.34 -15.47 29.84
CA GLY A 295 -13.30 -14.01 29.89
C GLY A 295 -12.59 -13.40 28.68
N ASP A 296 -11.89 -12.29 28.87
CA ASP A 296 -11.20 -11.54 27.82
C ASP A 296 -9.97 -12.25 27.24
N VAL A 297 -9.50 -13.33 27.86
CA VAL A 297 -8.32 -14.11 27.42
C VAL A 297 -8.51 -14.68 26.00
N LYS A 298 -9.73 -15.06 25.61
CA LYS A 298 -10.02 -15.56 24.26
C LYS A 298 -9.61 -14.61 23.13
N TYR A 299 -9.52 -13.30 23.41
CA TYR A 299 -9.10 -12.28 22.44
C TYR A 299 -7.58 -12.07 22.38
N HIS A 300 -6.83 -12.75 23.26
CA HIS A 300 -5.36 -12.68 23.33
C HIS A 300 -4.68 -13.94 22.78
N LEU A 301 -5.44 -15.03 22.63
CA LEU A 301 -4.89 -16.30 22.16
C LEU A 301 -4.56 -16.27 20.68
N GLY A 302 -3.42 -16.85 20.36
CA GLY A 302 -2.97 -17.12 19.00
C GLY A 302 -3.27 -18.55 18.54
N ARG A 303 -2.90 -18.85 17.31
CA ARG A 303 -3.05 -20.18 16.71
C ARG A 303 -2.06 -20.37 15.57
N ASN A 304 -1.67 -21.64 15.36
CA ASN A 304 -0.94 -22.07 14.19
C ASN A 304 -1.82 -22.91 13.27
N ARG A 305 -1.63 -22.75 11.96
CA ARG A 305 -2.19 -23.59 10.92
C ARG A 305 -1.10 -23.91 9.91
N PHE A 306 -1.16 -25.07 9.31
CA PHE A 306 -0.31 -25.44 8.17
C PHE A 306 -1.14 -25.54 6.91
N VAL A 307 -0.61 -25.02 5.80
CA VAL A 307 -1.20 -25.09 4.47
C VAL A 307 -0.19 -25.77 3.56
N GLU A 308 -0.69 -26.70 2.76
CA GLU A 308 0.08 -27.40 1.72
C GLU A 308 -0.30 -26.80 0.38
N GLY A 309 0.67 -26.29 -0.36
CA GLY A 309 0.52 -25.82 -1.73
C GLY A 309 0.73 -26.97 -2.73
N ALA A 310 0.74 -26.63 -4.01
CA ALA A 310 1.11 -27.58 -5.07
C ALA A 310 2.60 -28.01 -5.00
N SER A 311 3.42 -27.28 -4.26
CA SER A 311 4.83 -27.58 -4.00
C SER A 311 5.00 -28.47 -2.76
N THR A 312 6.20 -29.02 -2.58
CA THR A 312 6.56 -29.81 -1.39
C THR A 312 6.73 -28.96 -0.12
N VAL A 313 6.66 -27.64 -0.25
CA VAL A 313 6.82 -26.70 0.87
C VAL A 313 5.51 -26.58 1.64
N ARG A 314 5.57 -26.86 2.94
CA ARG A 314 4.46 -26.70 3.88
C ARG A 314 4.56 -25.33 4.56
N THR A 315 3.64 -24.43 4.25
CA THR A 315 3.62 -23.10 4.84
C THR A 315 2.96 -23.12 6.22
N ARG A 316 3.66 -22.56 7.22
CA ARG A 316 3.13 -22.33 8.56
C ARG A 316 2.52 -20.94 8.64
N ILE A 317 1.26 -20.87 9.03
CA ILE A 317 0.57 -19.62 9.32
C ILE A 317 0.45 -19.49 10.83
N THR A 318 0.93 -18.39 11.40
CA THR A 318 0.92 -18.15 12.83
C THR A 318 0.21 -16.84 13.13
N LEU A 319 -0.91 -16.89 13.84
CA LEU A 319 -1.45 -15.74 14.53
C LEU A 319 -0.84 -15.72 15.93
N ALA A 320 -0.05 -14.68 16.23
CA ALA A 320 0.59 -14.57 17.54
C ALA A 320 -0.42 -14.26 18.64
N ASN A 321 -0.06 -14.65 19.87
CA ASN A 321 -0.71 -14.09 21.05
C ASN A 321 -0.45 -12.58 21.10
N ASN A 322 -1.41 -11.80 21.61
CA ASN A 322 -1.25 -10.36 21.76
C ASN A 322 -1.60 -9.91 23.18
N PRO A 323 -0.97 -8.83 23.68
CA PRO A 323 -1.36 -8.21 24.95
C PRO A 323 -2.62 -7.34 24.79
N SER A 324 -3.10 -6.77 25.90
CA SER A 324 -4.19 -5.78 25.88
C SER A 324 -3.78 -4.45 25.26
N HIS A 325 -2.49 -4.10 25.29
CA HIS A 325 -1.96 -2.91 24.63
C HIS A 325 -2.00 -3.09 23.13
N LEU A 326 -2.73 -2.21 22.47
CA LEU A 326 -2.84 -2.19 21.01
C LEU A 326 -1.49 -1.89 20.39
N GLU A 327 -1.20 -2.49 19.23
CA GLU A 327 -0.01 -2.34 18.40
C GLU A 327 1.30 -2.93 19.00
N PHE A 328 1.29 -3.37 20.27
CA PHE A 328 2.49 -3.94 20.91
C PHE A 328 2.89 -5.33 20.38
N VAL A 329 2.01 -5.98 19.65
CA VAL A 329 2.31 -7.25 18.97
C VAL A 329 3.15 -7.02 17.70
N ASP A 330 3.18 -5.81 17.15
CA ASP A 330 3.78 -5.50 15.86
C ASP A 330 5.30 -5.77 15.85
N PRO A 331 6.12 -5.19 16.73
CA PRO A 331 7.55 -5.48 16.76
C PRO A 331 7.85 -6.93 17.17
N VAL A 332 6.93 -7.62 17.84
CA VAL A 332 7.04 -9.05 18.14
C VAL A 332 6.94 -9.87 16.86
N ILE A 333 6.00 -9.52 16.00
CA ILE A 333 5.81 -10.16 14.69
C ILE A 333 7.00 -9.89 13.78
N GLU A 334 7.52 -8.66 13.76
CA GLU A 334 8.74 -8.33 13.01
C GLU A 334 9.92 -9.20 13.47
N GLY A 335 10.12 -9.32 14.78
CA GLY A 335 11.15 -10.18 15.36
C GLY A 335 10.96 -11.66 15.01
N PHE A 336 9.73 -12.18 15.03
CA PHE A 336 9.44 -13.56 14.62
C PHE A 336 9.68 -13.75 13.12
N THR A 337 9.30 -12.79 12.30
CA THR A 337 9.54 -12.82 10.85
C THR A 337 11.01 -12.82 10.54
N ARG A 338 11.79 -11.93 11.14
CA ARG A 338 13.23 -11.88 11.01
C ARG A 338 13.87 -13.21 11.40
N ALA A 339 13.44 -13.79 12.52
CA ALA A 339 13.92 -15.09 12.98
C ALA A 339 13.58 -16.23 12.00
N ALA A 340 12.39 -16.19 11.37
CA ALA A 340 11.99 -17.20 10.39
C ALA A 340 12.72 -17.07 9.04
N GLN A 341 13.21 -15.89 8.72
CA GLN A 341 14.01 -15.61 7.52
C GLN A 341 15.48 -16.05 7.66
N GLU A 342 15.96 -16.34 8.86
CA GLU A 342 17.37 -16.62 9.12
C GLU A 342 17.71 -18.09 9.06
N GLU A 343 18.86 -18.41 8.44
CA GLU A 343 19.49 -19.73 8.53
C GLU A 343 20.45 -19.77 9.72
N ARG A 344 20.06 -20.48 10.79
CA ARG A 344 20.79 -20.52 12.07
C ARG A 344 21.58 -21.81 12.30
N GLN A 345 21.70 -22.69 11.31
CA GLN A 345 22.36 -24.00 11.48
C GLN A 345 23.89 -23.92 11.38
N LYS A 346 24.42 -22.78 10.95
CA LYS A 346 25.87 -22.56 10.80
C LYS A 346 26.36 -21.54 11.83
N ALA A 347 27.58 -21.70 12.26
CA ALA A 347 28.23 -20.72 13.13
C ALA A 347 28.46 -19.39 12.41
N GLY A 348 28.42 -18.28 13.15
CA GLY A 348 28.57 -16.93 12.64
C GLY A 348 27.23 -16.19 12.57
N TYR A 349 27.21 -15.10 11.82
CA TYR A 349 25.96 -14.33 11.59
C TYR A 349 25.00 -15.15 10.72
N PRO A 350 23.71 -15.21 11.10
CA PRO A 350 22.69 -15.90 10.31
C PRO A 350 22.57 -15.27 8.91
N LYS A 351 22.47 -16.12 7.89
CA LYS A 351 22.15 -15.67 6.55
C LYS A 351 20.64 -15.42 6.46
N GLN A 352 20.25 -14.20 6.14
CA GLN A 352 18.86 -13.84 5.91
C GLN A 352 18.41 -14.23 4.50
N ASP A 353 17.20 -14.78 4.41
CA ASP A 353 16.47 -15.02 3.18
C ASP A 353 15.03 -14.51 3.34
N VAL A 354 14.78 -13.30 2.86
CA VAL A 354 13.51 -12.60 2.99
C VAL A 354 12.35 -13.33 2.33
N LYS A 355 12.62 -14.23 1.37
CA LYS A 355 11.58 -15.01 0.69
C LYS A 355 10.96 -16.11 1.55
N LYS A 356 11.56 -16.45 2.69
CA LYS A 356 11.08 -17.53 3.57
C LYS A 356 9.88 -17.14 4.42
N ALA A 357 9.75 -15.88 4.77
CA ALA A 357 8.69 -15.42 5.65
C ALA A 357 8.34 -13.96 5.41
N PHE A 358 7.07 -13.62 5.65
CA PHE A 358 6.61 -12.23 5.69
C PHE A 358 5.61 -12.01 6.83
N PRO A 359 5.57 -10.78 7.40
CA PRO A 359 4.60 -10.38 8.40
C PRO A 359 3.32 -9.88 7.74
N ILE A 360 2.21 -10.00 8.47
CA ILE A 360 0.97 -9.26 8.22
C ILE A 360 0.59 -8.58 9.53
N LEU A 361 0.59 -7.27 9.56
CA LEU A 361 0.17 -6.47 10.70
C LEU A 361 -1.21 -5.87 10.42
N VAL A 362 -2.16 -6.11 11.32
CA VAL A 362 -3.53 -5.58 11.22
C VAL A 362 -3.72 -4.56 12.33
N HIS A 363 -3.68 -3.31 11.95
CA HIS A 363 -3.75 -2.17 12.84
C HIS A 363 -5.19 -1.75 13.16
N GLY A 364 -5.37 -1.03 14.27
CA GLY A 364 -6.60 -0.30 14.56
C GLY A 364 -6.48 1.14 14.07
N ASP A 365 -7.55 1.69 13.52
CA ASP A 365 -7.60 3.03 12.92
C ASP A 365 -7.13 4.14 13.87
N ALA A 366 -7.58 4.12 15.13
CA ALA A 366 -7.19 5.10 16.14
C ALA A 366 -5.81 4.78 16.77
N ALA A 367 -5.45 3.50 16.87
CA ALA A 367 -4.21 3.08 17.51
C ALA A 367 -2.99 3.30 16.59
N PHE A 368 -3.14 3.08 15.31
CA PHE A 368 -2.08 3.25 14.32
C PHE A 368 -1.41 4.65 14.39
N PRO A 369 -2.13 5.77 14.32
CA PRO A 369 -1.52 7.09 14.44
C PRO A 369 -1.21 7.49 15.88
N GLY A 370 -1.85 6.86 16.88
CA GLY A 370 -1.78 7.30 18.28
C GLY A 370 -0.75 6.57 19.15
N GLN A 371 -0.29 5.39 18.75
CA GLN A 371 0.66 4.60 19.54
C GLN A 371 2.08 4.75 19.02
N GLY A 372 3.01 5.25 19.85
CA GLY A 372 4.41 5.47 19.48
C GLY A 372 5.13 4.19 19.01
N ILE A 373 4.69 3.01 19.50
CA ILE A 373 5.26 1.72 19.09
C ILE A 373 5.09 1.44 17.59
N VAL A 374 4.08 2.03 16.93
CA VAL A 374 3.88 1.89 15.48
C VAL A 374 5.04 2.55 14.72
N ALA A 375 5.37 3.80 15.07
CA ALA A 375 6.50 4.49 14.45
C ALA A 375 7.83 3.77 14.72
N GLU A 376 8.00 3.19 15.91
CA GLU A 376 9.19 2.39 16.24
C GLU A 376 9.24 1.10 15.43
N THR A 377 8.10 0.43 15.22
CA THR A 377 8.00 -0.78 14.37
C THR A 377 8.34 -0.47 12.92
N LEU A 378 7.81 0.64 12.37
CA LEU A 378 8.13 1.09 11.01
C LEU A 378 9.62 1.42 10.80
N ASN A 379 10.35 1.78 11.86
CA ASN A 379 11.79 1.97 11.81
C ASN A 379 12.59 0.66 11.94
N LEU A 380 11.95 -0.43 12.33
CA LEU A 380 12.59 -1.75 12.49
C LEU A 380 12.61 -2.50 11.13
N GLY A 381 11.63 -2.23 10.26
CA GLY A 381 11.43 -2.88 8.96
C GLY A 381 12.43 -2.48 7.86
#